data_e399efd75f97e33210270fdf1417600d
#
_entry.id   e399efd75f97e33210270fdf1417600d
#
_cell.length_a   1.000
_cell.length_b   1.000
_cell.length_c   1.000
_cell.angle_alpha   90.00
_cell.angle_beta   90.00
_cell.angle_gamma   90.00
#
_symmetry.space_group_name_H-M   'P 1'
#
loop_
_entity.id
_entity.type
_entity.pdbx_description
1 polymer ?
#
loop_
_entity_poly.entity_id
_entity_poly.type
_entity_poly.pdbx_seq_one_letter_code
_entity_poly.pdbx_strand_id
1 'polypeptide(L)'
;RYVDLGSPDLIAGKADGAENVIRVKATVRNFPNETNMSVITEDGSFYTFNVKYASEPLLLNVEMCDFIHDGEKVNRPNNAQEIYLKELGSESPMLVRLIMKSIHKQNKREVKHIGCKRFGIQYLLKGIYTHNGLLYFHTEIKNQSNVPFDVDYITWKIVDKKVAKR
;
A
#
# COMPACT_ATOMS: atom_id res chain seq x y z
N ARG A 1 -4.66 -4.14 3.13
CA ARG A 1 -5.71 -3.59 2.28
C ARG A 1 -6.99 -4.42 2.32
N TYR A 2 -6.89 -5.72 2.19
CA TYR A 2 -8.03 -6.63 2.21
C TYR A 2 -7.69 -7.89 2.99
N VAL A 3 -8.65 -8.35 3.80
CA VAL A 3 -8.56 -9.62 4.52
C VAL A 3 -9.83 -10.40 4.24
N ASP A 4 -9.67 -11.63 3.83
CA ASP A 4 -10.76 -12.58 3.60
C ASP A 4 -10.62 -13.76 4.54
N LEU A 5 -11.73 -14.19 5.10
CA LEU A 5 -11.79 -15.31 6.05
C LEU A 5 -12.66 -16.42 5.47
N GLY A 6 -12.11 -17.60 5.37
CA GLY A 6 -12.81 -18.77 4.79
C GLY A 6 -13.91 -19.36 5.67
N SER A 7 -14.04 -18.92 6.93
CA SER A 7 -15.06 -19.40 7.85
C SER A 7 -15.56 -18.28 8.77
N PRO A 8 -16.85 -18.28 9.16
CA PRO A 8 -17.39 -17.39 10.19
C PRO A 8 -16.84 -17.69 11.61
N ASP A 9 -16.13 -18.80 11.78
CA ASP A 9 -15.48 -19.18 13.04
C ASP A 9 -14.26 -18.28 13.36
N LEU A 10 -13.86 -17.45 12.42
CA LEU A 10 -12.79 -16.48 12.58
C LEU A 10 -13.32 -15.05 12.51
N ILE A 11 -12.67 -14.17 13.23
CA ILE A 11 -12.81 -12.73 13.09
C ILE A 11 -11.42 -12.10 12.97
N ALA A 12 -11.24 -11.22 12.01
CA ALA A 12 -10.03 -10.47 11.83
C ALA A 12 -10.29 -8.96 11.84
N GLY A 13 -9.34 -8.20 12.34
CA GLY A 13 -9.39 -6.74 12.33
C GLY A 13 -8.01 -6.14 12.47
N LYS A 14 -7.87 -4.89 12.08
CA LYS A 14 -6.65 -4.11 12.34
C LYS A 14 -6.49 -3.89 13.85
N ALA A 15 -5.27 -3.81 14.31
CA ALA A 15 -4.98 -3.39 15.67
C ALA A 15 -5.12 -1.86 15.77
N ASP A 16 -5.75 -1.38 16.84
CA ASP A 16 -5.89 0.05 17.09
C ASP A 16 -4.50 0.70 17.23
N GLY A 17 -4.25 1.73 16.43
CA GLY A 17 -2.97 2.44 16.41
C GLY A 17 -1.81 1.71 15.72
N ALA A 18 -2.06 0.55 15.07
CA ALA A 18 -1.06 -0.19 14.32
C ALA A 18 -1.62 -0.68 12.97
N GLU A 19 -1.49 0.14 11.95
CA GLU A 19 -2.04 -0.11 10.60
C GLU A 19 -1.47 -1.36 9.90
N ASN A 20 -0.28 -1.80 10.30
CA ASN A 20 0.42 -2.97 9.76
C ASN A 20 0.20 -4.25 10.56
N VAL A 21 -0.67 -4.24 11.58
CA VAL A 21 -0.96 -5.40 12.43
C VAL A 21 -2.39 -5.86 12.23
N ILE A 22 -2.56 -7.14 11.90
CA ILE A 22 -3.85 -7.81 11.80
C ILE A 22 -4.00 -8.73 13.02
N ARG A 23 -5.07 -8.55 13.78
CA ARG A 23 -5.46 -9.45 14.86
C ARG A 23 -6.49 -10.45 14.36
N VAL A 24 -6.25 -11.72 14.63
CA VAL A 24 -7.17 -12.81 14.29
C VAL A 24 -7.61 -13.48 15.58
N LYS A 25 -8.88 -13.76 15.70
CA LYS A 25 -9.48 -14.44 16.86
C LYS A 25 -10.47 -15.50 16.40
N ALA A 26 -10.57 -16.60 17.16
CA ALA A 26 -11.66 -17.54 17.03
C ALA A 26 -12.95 -16.94 17.62
N THR A 27 -14.06 -17.04 16.90
CA THR A 27 -15.41 -16.69 17.39
C THR A 27 -16.02 -17.80 18.20
N VAL A 28 -15.67 -19.06 17.86
CA VAL A 28 -16.14 -20.29 18.53
C VAL A 28 -14.93 -21.10 19.01
N ARG A 29 -15.03 -21.64 20.23
CA ARG A 29 -14.00 -22.56 20.73
C ARG A 29 -14.12 -23.91 20.04
N ASN A 30 -12.97 -24.55 19.79
CA ASN A 30 -12.87 -25.90 19.22
C ASN A 30 -13.58 -26.07 17.88
N PHE A 31 -13.53 -25.10 17.00
CA PHE A 31 -14.04 -25.29 15.65
C PHE A 31 -13.28 -26.45 14.96
N PRO A 32 -14.00 -27.44 14.39
CA PRO A 32 -13.40 -28.72 14.03
C PRO A 32 -12.63 -28.67 12.71
N ASN A 33 -13.00 -27.77 11.82
CA ASN A 33 -12.49 -27.77 10.46
C ASN A 33 -11.36 -26.73 10.31
N GLU A 34 -10.28 -27.16 9.66
CA GLU A 34 -9.26 -26.23 9.19
C GLU A 34 -9.86 -25.28 8.16
N THR A 35 -9.50 -24.01 8.22
CA THR A 35 -9.99 -22.97 7.34
C THR A 35 -8.82 -22.14 6.82
N ASN A 36 -9.10 -21.19 5.94
CA ASN A 36 -8.08 -20.30 5.41
C ASN A 36 -8.35 -18.84 5.74
N MET A 37 -7.29 -18.06 5.71
CA MET A 37 -7.31 -16.61 5.73
C MET A 37 -6.43 -16.11 4.60
N SER A 38 -6.93 -15.16 3.82
CA SER A 38 -6.18 -14.51 2.75
C SER A 38 -6.01 -13.02 3.03
N VAL A 39 -4.83 -12.50 2.78
CA VAL A 39 -4.48 -11.10 3.00
C VAL A 39 -3.89 -10.51 1.73
N ILE A 40 -4.42 -9.36 1.29
CA ILE A 40 -3.85 -8.56 0.21
C ILE A 40 -3.31 -7.26 0.81
N THR A 41 -2.03 -7.02 0.63
CA THR A 41 -1.37 -5.79 1.09
C THR A 41 -1.48 -4.66 0.07
N GLU A 42 -1.10 -3.44 0.43
CA GLU A 42 -1.19 -2.28 -0.46
C GLU A 42 -0.25 -2.36 -1.67
N ASP A 43 0.84 -3.09 -1.52
CA ASP A 43 1.79 -3.33 -2.60
C ASP A 43 1.35 -4.47 -3.55
N GLY A 44 0.15 -5.03 -3.36
CA GLY A 44 -0.42 -6.11 -4.16
C GLY A 44 0.13 -7.49 -3.83
N SER A 45 0.88 -7.65 -2.75
CA SER A 45 1.30 -8.98 -2.30
C SER A 45 0.12 -9.76 -1.74
N PHE A 46 0.05 -11.05 -2.07
CA PHE A 46 -1.01 -11.96 -1.66
C PHE A 46 -0.42 -13.03 -0.73
N TYR A 47 -1.02 -13.15 0.44
CA TYR A 47 -0.65 -14.14 1.45
C TYR A 47 -1.85 -14.99 1.80
N THR A 48 -1.65 -16.30 1.89
CA THR A 48 -2.68 -17.24 2.33
C THR A 48 -2.16 -18.04 3.51
N PHE A 49 -3.00 -18.17 4.51
CA PHE A 49 -2.71 -18.89 5.76
C PHE A 49 -3.73 -20.00 5.95
N ASN A 50 -3.26 -21.19 6.29
CA ASN A 50 -4.11 -22.23 6.85
C ASN A 50 -4.29 -21.95 8.35
N VAL A 51 -5.54 -21.93 8.81
CA VAL A 51 -5.89 -21.61 10.18
C VAL A 51 -6.62 -22.78 10.81
N LYS A 52 -6.10 -23.24 11.94
CA LYS A 52 -6.65 -24.32 12.75
C LYS A 52 -6.79 -23.86 14.19
N TYR A 53 -7.86 -24.31 14.85
CA TYR A 53 -8.00 -24.03 16.27
C TYR A 53 -6.96 -24.80 17.10
N ALA A 54 -6.36 -24.12 18.06
CA ALA A 54 -5.55 -24.70 19.10
C ALA A 54 -5.89 -24.00 20.43
N SER A 55 -6.08 -24.76 21.51
CA SER A 55 -6.26 -24.18 22.86
C SER A 55 -5.02 -23.43 23.32
N GLU A 56 -3.85 -23.91 22.92
CA GLU A 56 -2.53 -23.32 23.17
C GLU A 56 -1.78 -23.25 21.83
N PRO A 57 -1.85 -22.13 21.11
CA PRO A 57 -1.16 -21.97 19.83
C PRO A 57 0.36 -21.90 20.06
N LEU A 58 1.12 -22.54 19.18
CA LEU A 58 2.58 -22.53 19.23
C LEU A 58 3.16 -21.13 18.94
N LEU A 59 2.49 -20.36 18.09
CA LEU A 59 2.87 -18.99 17.73
C LEU A 59 1.69 -18.07 18.00
N LEU A 60 1.89 -17.08 18.84
CA LEU A 60 0.91 -16.02 19.12
C LEU A 60 1.12 -14.81 18.19
N ASN A 61 2.33 -14.67 17.67
CA ASN A 61 2.74 -13.59 16.78
C ASN A 61 3.45 -14.15 15.56
N VAL A 62 3.09 -13.68 14.39
CA VAL A 62 3.69 -14.08 13.11
C VAL A 62 4.22 -12.82 12.43
N GLU A 63 5.52 -12.69 12.36
CA GLU A 63 6.18 -11.62 11.62
C GLU A 63 6.40 -12.07 10.17
N MET A 64 5.83 -11.34 9.22
CA MET A 64 5.90 -11.73 7.81
C MET A 64 7.32 -11.73 7.25
N CYS A 65 8.22 -10.90 7.79
CA CYS A 65 9.63 -10.89 7.40
C CYS A 65 10.33 -12.22 7.65
N ASP A 66 9.91 -12.99 8.65
CA ASP A 66 10.54 -14.28 9.01
C ASP A 66 10.15 -15.40 8.03
N PHE A 67 9.07 -15.19 7.26
CA PHE A 67 8.54 -16.16 6.29
C PHE A 67 8.86 -15.79 4.84
N ILE A 68 9.37 -14.58 4.61
CA ILE A 68 9.85 -14.15 3.30
C ILE A 68 11.33 -14.52 3.21
N HIS A 69 11.62 -15.69 2.69
CA HIS A 69 13.01 -16.08 2.42
C HIS A 69 13.58 -15.25 1.27
N ASP A 70 14.47 -14.32 1.61
CA ASP A 70 15.31 -13.58 0.67
C ASP A 70 16.30 -14.56 0.00
N GLY A 71 15.91 -15.26 -1.01
CA GLY A 71 16.84 -16.10 -1.74
C GLY A 71 16.25 -17.26 -2.51
N GLU A 72 15.13 -17.80 -2.14
CA GLU A 72 14.37 -18.62 -3.03
C GLU A 72 13.66 -17.70 -4.04
N LYS A 73 14.25 -17.55 -5.21
CA LYS A 73 13.49 -17.31 -6.43
C LYS A 73 12.50 -18.46 -6.49
N VAL A 74 11.36 -18.32 -5.82
CA VAL A 74 10.21 -19.14 -6.10
C VAL A 74 10.05 -18.98 -7.60
N ASN A 75 10.37 -20.04 -8.36
CA ASN A 75 10.00 -20.16 -9.74
C ASN A 75 8.48 -20.06 -9.75
N ARG A 76 7.96 -18.83 -9.71
CA ARG A 76 6.54 -18.60 -9.93
C ARG A 76 6.29 -19.13 -11.32
N PRO A 77 5.48 -20.17 -11.48
CA PRO A 77 5.09 -20.58 -12.80
C PRO A 77 4.57 -19.32 -13.52
N ASN A 78 4.74 -19.25 -14.84
CA ASN A 78 4.32 -18.12 -15.68
C ASN A 78 2.84 -17.69 -15.50
N ASN A 79 2.09 -18.41 -14.68
CA ASN A 79 0.71 -18.15 -14.27
C ASN A 79 0.61 -17.61 -12.85
N ALA A 80 1.63 -16.93 -12.30
CA ALA A 80 1.48 -16.22 -11.06
C ALA A 80 0.28 -15.27 -11.18
N GLN A 81 -0.73 -15.50 -10.35
CA GLN A 81 -1.98 -14.75 -10.38
C GLN A 81 -1.65 -13.28 -10.09
N GLU A 82 -1.71 -12.45 -11.13
CA GLU A 82 -1.53 -11.00 -10.95
C GLU A 82 -2.79 -10.44 -10.29
N ILE A 83 -2.58 -9.72 -9.21
CA ILE A 83 -3.67 -9.03 -8.49
C ILE A 83 -3.82 -7.65 -9.10
N TYR A 84 -4.99 -7.38 -9.66
CA TYR A 84 -5.34 -6.07 -10.19
C TYR A 84 -6.14 -5.29 -9.14
N LEU A 85 -5.68 -4.10 -8.84
CA LEU A 85 -6.41 -3.18 -7.97
C LEU A 85 -7.26 -2.24 -8.84
N LYS A 86 -8.53 -2.11 -8.50
CA LYS A 86 -9.50 -1.30 -9.29
C LYS A 86 -8.99 0.12 -9.60
N GLU A 87 -8.27 0.73 -8.67
CA GLU A 87 -7.73 2.08 -8.81
C GLU A 87 -6.53 2.17 -9.76
N LEU A 88 -5.88 1.05 -10.02
CA LEU A 88 -4.72 0.96 -10.92
C LEU A 88 -5.12 0.48 -12.33
N GLY A 89 -6.42 0.22 -12.56
CA GLY A 89 -6.91 -0.30 -13.83
C GLY A 89 -6.30 -1.65 -14.18
N SER A 90 -5.62 -1.74 -15.33
CA SER A 90 -4.94 -2.96 -15.80
C SER A 90 -3.49 -3.09 -15.31
N GLU A 91 -2.97 -2.12 -14.55
CA GLU A 91 -1.58 -2.13 -14.11
C GLU A 91 -1.38 -2.94 -12.83
N SER A 92 -0.30 -3.73 -12.81
CA SER A 92 0.08 -4.43 -11.58
C SER A 92 0.64 -3.45 -10.56
N PRO A 93 0.29 -3.60 -9.26
CA PRO A 93 0.81 -2.74 -8.20
C PRO A 93 2.34 -2.73 -8.13
N MET A 94 2.97 -3.86 -8.45
CA MET A 94 4.43 -3.97 -8.49
C MET A 94 5.04 -3.07 -9.57
N LEU A 95 4.46 -3.05 -10.79
CA LEU A 95 4.93 -2.20 -11.87
C LEU A 95 4.78 -0.72 -11.53
N VAL A 96 3.61 -0.33 -10.99
CA VAL A 96 3.37 1.04 -10.50
C VAL A 96 4.43 1.46 -9.48
N ARG A 97 4.73 0.58 -8.51
CA ARG A 97 5.76 0.83 -7.49
C ARG A 97 7.16 0.97 -8.10
N LEU A 98 7.51 0.16 -9.11
CA LEU A 98 8.79 0.26 -9.80
C LEU A 98 8.93 1.58 -10.56
N ILE A 99 7.87 2.02 -11.26
CA ILE A 99 7.82 3.31 -11.95
C ILE A 99 8.03 4.44 -10.94
N MET A 100 7.27 4.45 -9.83
CA MET A 100 7.40 5.46 -8.78
C MET A 100 8.81 5.51 -8.20
N LYS A 101 9.43 4.35 -7.91
CA LYS A 101 10.81 4.26 -7.42
C LYS A 101 11.81 4.79 -8.45
N SER A 102 11.61 4.51 -9.73
CA SER A 102 12.46 5.01 -10.80
C SER A 102 12.39 6.53 -10.91
N ILE A 103 11.20 7.11 -10.91
CA ILE A 103 10.98 8.57 -10.90
C ILE A 103 11.66 9.21 -9.69
N HIS A 104 11.45 8.64 -8.51
CA HIS A 104 12.05 9.13 -7.27
C HIS A 104 13.59 9.07 -7.30
N LYS A 105 14.16 7.95 -7.77
CA LYS A 105 15.62 7.76 -7.86
C LYS A 105 16.27 8.72 -8.86
N GLN A 106 15.64 8.94 -10.01
CA GLN A 106 16.15 9.90 -11.00
C GLN A 106 16.08 11.34 -10.48
N ASN A 107 15.09 11.65 -9.67
CA ASN A 107 14.90 12.93 -8.98
C ASN A 107 15.02 14.16 -9.89
N LYS A 108 14.69 14.04 -11.17
CA LYS A 108 14.75 15.12 -12.15
C LYS A 108 13.66 16.15 -11.90
N ARG A 109 13.96 17.41 -12.18
CA ARG A 109 13.01 18.50 -12.17
C ARG A 109 12.69 18.93 -13.60
N GLU A 110 11.66 18.34 -14.17
CA GLU A 110 11.15 18.64 -15.52
C GLU A 110 10.27 19.90 -15.51
N VAL A 111 9.46 20.06 -14.46
CA VAL A 111 8.57 21.22 -14.28
C VAL A 111 9.27 22.25 -13.40
N LYS A 112 9.62 23.42 -13.99
CA LYS A 112 10.45 24.43 -13.31
C LYS A 112 9.67 25.53 -12.61
N HIS A 113 8.42 25.80 -13.01
CA HIS A 113 7.69 27.00 -12.61
C HIS A 113 6.44 26.76 -11.75
N ILE A 114 6.19 25.51 -11.32
CA ILE A 114 5.05 25.19 -10.49
C ILE A 114 5.53 24.85 -9.08
N GLY A 115 5.09 25.66 -8.14
CA GLY A 115 5.36 25.49 -6.73
C GLY A 115 4.85 26.67 -5.92
N CYS A 116 4.81 26.51 -4.61
CA CYS A 116 4.49 27.58 -3.67
C CYS A 116 5.42 27.51 -2.47
N LYS A 117 5.60 28.66 -1.81
CA LYS A 117 6.30 28.76 -0.54
C LYS A 117 5.48 29.62 0.43
N ARG A 118 5.17 29.05 1.60
CA ARG A 118 4.39 29.72 2.63
C ARG A 118 4.86 29.27 4.01
N PHE A 119 4.99 30.18 4.94
CA PHE A 119 5.37 29.90 6.35
C PHE A 119 6.63 29.03 6.50
N GLY A 120 7.59 29.16 5.60
CA GLY A 120 8.79 28.31 5.60
C GLY A 120 8.62 26.93 4.98
N ILE A 121 7.40 26.56 4.59
CA ILE A 121 7.14 25.30 3.86
C ILE A 121 7.15 25.60 2.36
N GLN A 122 7.93 24.83 1.60
CA GLN A 122 7.98 24.88 0.16
C GLN A 122 7.41 23.61 -0.43
N TYR A 123 6.47 23.74 -1.36
CA TYR A 123 5.91 22.65 -2.14
C TYR A 123 6.23 22.86 -3.63
N LEU A 124 6.81 21.87 -4.27
CA LEU A 124 7.21 21.92 -5.68
C LEU A 124 6.61 20.74 -6.44
N LEU A 125 6.11 21.00 -7.63
CA LEU A 125 5.85 19.97 -8.64
C LEU A 125 7.12 19.84 -9.49
N LYS A 126 7.75 18.67 -9.43
CA LYS A 126 9.00 18.38 -10.15
C LYS A 126 8.77 17.78 -11.53
N GLY A 127 7.72 16.97 -11.67
CA GLY A 127 7.38 16.32 -12.92
C GLY A 127 5.98 15.71 -12.92
N ILE A 128 5.45 15.51 -14.10
CA ILE A 128 4.23 14.72 -14.36
C ILE A 128 4.58 13.68 -15.40
N TYR A 129 4.32 12.43 -15.11
CA TYR A 129 4.60 11.31 -16.01
C TYR A 129 3.31 10.53 -16.25
N THR A 130 3.24 9.84 -17.37
CA THR A 130 2.08 9.02 -17.74
C THR A 130 2.52 7.62 -18.14
N HIS A 131 1.73 6.63 -17.75
CA HIS A 131 1.88 5.25 -18.20
C HIS A 131 0.52 4.55 -18.15
N ASN A 132 0.09 3.98 -19.27
CA ASN A 132 -1.17 3.24 -19.42
C ASN A 132 -2.39 3.90 -18.74
N GLY A 133 -2.60 5.20 -18.98
CA GLY A 133 -3.72 5.96 -18.42
C GLY A 133 -3.55 6.41 -16.97
N LEU A 134 -2.49 6.02 -16.29
CA LEU A 134 -2.14 6.51 -14.96
C LEU A 134 -1.27 7.76 -15.05
N LEU A 135 -1.49 8.70 -14.14
CA LEU A 135 -0.70 9.91 -13.96
C LEU A 135 0.16 9.80 -12.70
N TYR A 136 1.45 10.05 -12.85
CA TYR A 136 2.41 10.05 -11.74
C TYR A 136 2.88 11.48 -11.49
N PHE A 137 2.63 12.00 -10.30
CA PHE A 137 3.04 13.34 -9.90
C PHE A 137 4.29 13.26 -9.02
N HIS A 138 5.41 13.75 -9.52
CA HIS A 138 6.62 13.87 -8.73
C HIS A 138 6.62 15.23 -8.02
N THR A 139 6.42 15.19 -6.72
CA THR A 139 6.36 16.40 -5.88
C THR A 139 7.43 16.37 -4.80
N GLU A 140 7.79 17.55 -4.30
CA GLU A 140 8.74 17.71 -3.20
C GLU A 140 8.19 18.70 -2.18
N ILE A 141 8.19 18.33 -0.92
CA ILE A 141 7.88 19.22 0.20
C ILE A 141 9.16 19.43 0.98
N LYS A 142 9.51 20.68 1.22
CA LYS A 142 10.66 21.09 2.05
C LYS A 142 10.18 21.95 3.20
N ASN A 143 10.47 21.52 4.41
CA ASN A 143 10.33 22.35 5.59
C ASN A 143 11.63 23.15 5.82
N GLN A 144 11.55 24.46 5.68
CA GLN A 144 12.63 25.42 5.94
C GLN A 144 12.33 26.26 7.19
N SER A 145 11.32 25.89 7.96
CA SER A 145 10.99 26.51 9.24
C SER A 145 11.69 25.78 10.39
N ASN A 146 11.70 26.39 11.56
CA ASN A 146 12.24 25.79 12.78
C ASN A 146 11.22 24.92 13.52
N VAL A 147 10.03 24.71 12.94
CA VAL A 147 8.94 23.95 13.57
C VAL A 147 8.75 22.65 12.78
N PRO A 148 8.67 21.48 13.43
CA PRO A 148 8.30 20.23 12.78
C PRO A 148 6.98 20.37 12.01
N PHE A 149 6.88 19.73 10.86
CA PHE A 149 5.69 19.76 10.01
C PHE A 149 5.38 18.36 9.52
N ASP A 150 4.22 17.85 9.88
CA ASP A 150 3.70 16.56 9.43
C ASP A 150 2.60 16.79 8.39
N VAL A 151 2.62 15.99 7.33
CA VAL A 151 1.61 16.04 6.28
C VAL A 151 0.47 15.10 6.67
N ASP A 152 -0.71 15.67 6.95
CA ASP A 152 -1.91 14.90 7.24
C ASP A 152 -2.49 14.29 5.96
N TYR A 153 -2.79 15.13 4.96
CA TYR A 153 -3.27 14.66 3.66
C TYR A 153 -2.92 15.61 2.51
N ILE A 154 -2.95 15.09 1.30
CA ILE A 154 -2.82 15.85 0.06
C ILE A 154 -4.04 15.55 -0.82
N THR A 155 -4.80 16.57 -1.19
CA THR A 155 -5.95 16.43 -2.09
C THR A 155 -5.60 16.93 -3.49
N TRP A 156 -5.85 16.10 -4.50
CA TRP A 156 -5.73 16.45 -5.90
C TRP A 156 -7.10 16.64 -6.52
N LYS A 157 -7.28 17.72 -7.29
CA LYS A 157 -8.52 18.01 -8.00
C LYS A 157 -8.23 18.33 -9.45
N ILE A 158 -8.96 17.71 -10.36
CA ILE A 158 -8.99 18.10 -11.78
C ILE A 158 -10.05 19.19 -11.90
N VAL A 159 -9.67 20.36 -12.38
CA VAL A 159 -10.55 21.52 -12.50
C VAL A 159 -10.56 21.98 -13.96
N ASP A 160 -11.75 22.26 -14.49
CA ASP A 160 -11.88 22.85 -15.83
C ASP A 160 -11.20 24.25 -15.84
N LYS A 161 -10.39 24.48 -16.87
CA LYS A 161 -9.67 25.75 -17.06
C LYS A 161 -10.62 26.99 -17.13
N LYS A 162 -11.86 26.81 -17.62
CA LYS A 162 -12.86 27.88 -17.69
C LYS A 162 -13.43 28.25 -16.30
N VAL A 163 -13.50 27.30 -15.37
CA VAL A 163 -14.02 27.51 -14.01
C VAL A 163 -12.95 28.05 -13.07
N ALA A 164 -11.69 27.75 -13.32
CA ALA A 164 -10.56 28.21 -12.48
C ALA A 164 -10.25 29.72 -12.57
N LYS A 165 -10.95 30.44 -13.43
CA LYS A 165 -10.79 31.91 -13.63
C LYS A 165 -11.77 32.77 -12.81
N ARG A 166 -12.52 32.20 -11.87
CA ARG A 166 -13.40 32.93 -10.95
C ARG A 166 -12.79 33.07 -9.57
#